data_4e6bea609f64c3b98c80c1ac4aee5605
#
_entry.id   4e6bea609f64c3b98c80c1ac4aee5605
#
_cell.length_a   1.000
_cell.length_b   1.000
_cell.length_c   1.000
_cell.angle_alpha   90.00
_cell.angle_beta   90.00
_cell.angle_gamma   90.00
#
_symmetry.space_group_name_H-M   'P 1'
#
loop_
_entity.id
_entity.type
_entity.pdbx_description
1 polymer ?
#
loop_
_entity_poly.entity_id
_entity_poly.type
_entity_poly.pdbx_seq_one_letter_code
_entity_poly.pdbx_strand_id
1 'polypeptide(L)'
;MFYCREEELRTMNNRYKKGHFECVVIYGRRRVGKTALINEFCKGKPTVYFSALNASSQENLEALSKAIYTCQNPDSTSTPTYRSYEDALEAITGMAMEKRLVFVIDEYPYLAKAEKSISSRLQHIIDHSWQDSRIYLILCGSSMSFMEYQVLGYESPLYGRRTAQFKIQALTYREITEFHPELKAADQALLYGVTGGIPHYINKLDVESNLDEALLDNLFSTSSYLFEEPENLLKQELREPAIYNSVISAIAAGASRSNEISTKVGVESGICAKYLKVLLDLGILKKETPITEKPGKKTIYAIDDNFFRFWYRFVPRNMSVISAGRMRLIYEQAVKRFYPDYMGLVFEKMCQEYLLRYAKDLPILLSNVGQWWGTDYKTRREVQIDIVGAPVDGNEYLIGSCKYRNEKIGIEELELLRRYAAVFRQNGIFRYYIFSKGGFTQALLEAEMQGEVTLLTLEDLYR
;
A
#
# COMPACT_ATOMS: atom_id res chain seq x y z
N MET A 1 17.90 7.98 5.14
CA MET A 1 17.29 8.21 6.47
C MET A 1 16.12 7.27 6.64
N PHE A 2 15.77 6.87 7.86
CA PHE A 2 14.61 5.99 8.15
C PHE A 2 13.48 6.88 8.67
N TYR A 3 12.29 6.78 8.06
CA TYR A 3 11.14 7.62 8.37
C TYR A 3 9.92 6.76 8.68
N CYS A 4 9.03 7.23 9.54
CA CYS A 4 7.68 6.71 9.74
C CYS A 4 7.66 5.20 9.95
N ARG A 5 7.77 4.66 11.04
CA ARG A 5 7.60 3.24 11.42
C ARG A 5 7.96 3.04 12.89
N GLU A 6 7.77 4.11 13.67
CA GLU A 6 8.11 4.13 15.09
C GLU A 6 7.30 3.12 15.87
N GLU A 7 6.04 2.90 15.48
CA GLU A 7 5.16 1.97 16.17
C GLU A 7 5.59 0.52 15.94
N GLU A 8 5.84 0.15 14.68
CA GLU A 8 6.36 -1.17 14.33
C GLU A 8 7.70 -1.42 15.00
N LEU A 9 8.62 -0.45 14.91
CA LEU A 9 9.94 -0.56 15.50
C LEU A 9 9.88 -0.64 17.04
N ARG A 10 9.04 0.16 17.68
CA ARG A 10 8.78 0.11 19.13
C ARG A 10 8.23 -1.26 19.53
N THR A 11 7.26 -1.78 18.80
CA THR A 11 6.65 -3.07 19.07
C THR A 11 7.67 -4.21 18.93
N MET A 12 8.49 -4.20 17.86
CA MET A 12 9.57 -5.17 17.67
C MET A 12 10.62 -5.09 18.79
N ASN A 13 11.03 -3.87 19.18
CA ASN A 13 11.99 -3.68 20.27
C ASN A 13 11.45 -4.12 21.64
N ASN A 14 10.18 -3.86 21.92
CA ASN A 14 9.54 -4.35 23.16
C ASN A 14 9.51 -5.86 23.24
N ARG A 15 9.24 -6.55 22.12
CA ARG A 15 9.31 -8.02 22.03
C ARG A 15 10.74 -8.52 22.18
N TYR A 16 11.71 -7.86 21.55
CA TYR A 16 13.11 -8.22 21.70
C TYR A 16 13.57 -8.16 23.15
N LYS A 17 13.16 -7.16 23.92
CA LYS A 17 13.53 -6.97 25.35
C LYS A 17 13.03 -8.10 26.26
N LYS A 18 11.99 -8.85 25.87
CA LYS A 18 11.43 -9.95 26.69
C LYS A 18 12.39 -11.13 26.90
N GLY A 19 13.38 -11.30 26.02
CA GLY A 19 14.45 -12.28 26.21
C GLY A 19 14.14 -13.72 25.80
N HIS A 20 12.89 -14.07 25.53
CA HIS A 20 12.45 -15.40 25.09
C HIS A 20 12.32 -15.50 23.56
N PHE A 21 12.05 -16.70 23.05
CA PHE A 21 11.83 -16.95 21.64
C PHE A 21 10.70 -16.06 21.08
N GLU A 22 10.97 -15.52 19.91
CA GLU A 22 9.96 -14.79 19.11
C GLU A 22 10.07 -15.26 17.64
N CYS A 23 8.93 -15.45 17.00
CA CYS A 23 8.81 -15.69 15.57
C CYS A 23 7.93 -14.60 14.97
N VAL A 24 8.56 -13.66 14.31
CA VAL A 24 7.92 -12.46 13.74
C VAL A 24 7.83 -12.59 12.24
N VAL A 25 6.63 -12.42 11.69
CA VAL A 25 6.40 -12.43 10.25
C VAL A 25 6.19 -11.01 9.76
N ILE A 26 7.05 -10.55 8.83
CA ILE A 26 6.99 -9.22 8.22
C ILE A 26 6.67 -9.38 6.74
N TYR A 27 5.55 -8.86 6.28
CA TYR A 27 5.17 -8.99 4.89
C TYR A 27 4.45 -7.75 4.38
N GLY A 28 4.35 -7.63 3.09
CA GLY A 28 3.75 -6.50 2.42
C GLY A 28 4.33 -6.36 1.02
N ARG A 29 3.73 -5.50 0.23
CA ARG A 29 4.13 -5.20 -1.14
C ARG A 29 5.64 -4.91 -1.27
N ARG A 30 6.20 -5.09 -2.46
CA ARG A 30 7.55 -4.59 -2.74
C ARG A 30 7.64 -3.08 -2.53
N ARG A 31 8.83 -2.61 -2.09
CA ARG A 31 9.19 -1.18 -1.98
C ARG A 31 8.53 -0.38 -0.87
N VAL A 32 7.71 -1.02 -0.03
CA VAL A 32 7.08 -0.38 1.14
C VAL A 32 8.01 -0.18 2.35
N GLY A 33 9.29 -0.62 2.25
CA GLY A 33 10.30 -0.38 3.28
C GLY A 33 10.48 -1.51 4.30
N LYS A 34 10.07 -2.76 4.01
CA LYS A 34 10.26 -3.91 4.91
C LYS A 34 11.72 -4.12 5.33
N THR A 35 12.61 -4.22 4.34
CA THR A 35 14.05 -4.41 4.57
C THR A 35 14.67 -3.24 5.34
N ALA A 36 14.22 -2.00 5.08
CA ALA A 36 14.65 -0.82 5.84
C ALA A 36 14.25 -0.91 7.31
N LEU A 37 13.01 -1.32 7.60
CA LEU A 37 12.51 -1.55 8.97
C LEU A 37 13.33 -2.63 9.69
N ILE A 38 13.60 -3.75 9.03
CA ILE A 38 14.38 -4.84 9.60
C ILE A 38 15.82 -4.40 9.87
N ASN A 39 16.45 -3.70 8.94
CA ASN A 39 17.82 -3.17 9.11
C ASN A 39 17.89 -2.18 10.28
N GLU A 40 16.90 -1.28 10.40
CA GLU A 40 16.84 -0.33 11.52
C GLU A 40 16.67 -1.08 12.86
N PHE A 41 15.80 -2.07 12.90
CA PHE A 41 15.61 -2.91 14.08
C PHE A 41 16.87 -3.68 14.47
N CYS A 42 17.66 -4.18 13.51
CA CYS A 42 18.86 -4.97 13.76
C CYS A 42 20.04 -4.15 14.26
N LYS A 43 20.03 -2.82 14.13
CA LYS A 43 21.12 -1.96 14.58
C LYS A 43 21.47 -2.21 16.05
N GLY A 44 22.75 -2.47 16.33
CA GLY A 44 23.28 -2.73 17.67
C GLY A 44 22.86 -4.07 18.29
N LYS A 45 22.30 -5.01 17.50
CA LYS A 45 21.91 -6.33 17.96
C LYS A 45 22.73 -7.42 17.24
N PRO A 46 23.13 -8.50 17.93
CA PRO A 46 23.71 -9.68 17.28
C PRO A 46 22.71 -10.23 16.25
N THR A 47 23.09 -10.22 14.99
CA THR A 47 22.17 -10.53 13.90
C THR A 47 22.82 -11.43 12.86
N VAL A 48 22.20 -12.57 12.54
CA VAL A 48 22.41 -13.31 11.31
C VAL A 48 21.36 -12.86 10.31
N TYR A 49 21.79 -12.14 9.28
CA TYR A 49 20.90 -11.64 8.21
C TYR A 49 21.14 -12.45 6.95
N PHE A 50 20.18 -13.29 6.60
CA PHE A 50 20.16 -14.08 5.37
C PHE A 50 19.08 -13.54 4.43
N SER A 51 19.49 -13.10 3.24
CA SER A 51 18.59 -12.75 2.15
C SER A 51 18.54 -13.91 1.14
N ALA A 52 17.39 -14.54 1.03
CA ALA A 52 17.20 -15.66 0.13
C ALA A 52 17.21 -15.22 -1.34
N LEU A 53 17.80 -16.05 -2.18
CA LEU A 53 17.97 -15.82 -3.60
C LEU A 53 16.90 -16.59 -4.40
N ASN A 54 16.49 -16.05 -5.52
CA ASN A 54 15.70 -16.80 -6.50
C ASN A 54 16.62 -17.75 -7.32
N ALA A 55 17.21 -18.70 -6.61
CA ALA A 55 18.25 -19.62 -7.08
C ALA A 55 18.00 -21.02 -6.53
N SER A 56 18.93 -21.95 -6.73
CA SER A 56 18.85 -23.34 -6.25
C SER A 56 18.86 -23.42 -4.71
N SER A 57 18.42 -24.58 -4.17
CA SER A 57 18.52 -24.88 -2.73
C SER A 57 19.98 -24.83 -2.25
N GLN A 58 20.91 -25.31 -3.06
CA GLN A 58 22.34 -25.33 -2.74
C GLN A 58 22.91 -23.90 -2.62
N GLU A 59 22.62 -23.01 -3.59
CA GLU A 59 23.09 -21.62 -3.54
C GLU A 59 22.50 -20.86 -2.34
N ASN A 60 21.26 -21.15 -1.98
CA ASN A 60 20.64 -20.58 -0.78
C ASN A 60 21.29 -21.11 0.52
N LEU A 61 21.68 -22.40 0.56
CA LEU A 61 22.42 -22.96 1.69
C LEU A 61 23.81 -22.33 1.83
N GLU A 62 24.51 -22.09 0.73
CA GLU A 62 25.80 -21.39 0.71
C GLU A 62 25.64 -19.94 1.22
N ALA A 63 24.61 -19.22 0.77
CA ALA A 63 24.35 -17.86 1.23
C ALA A 63 23.97 -17.81 2.73
N LEU A 64 23.18 -18.76 3.22
CA LEU A 64 22.86 -18.90 4.65
C LEU A 64 24.12 -19.20 5.46
N SER A 65 24.93 -20.15 5.00
CA SER A 65 26.19 -20.54 5.64
C SER A 65 27.13 -19.33 5.77
N LYS A 66 27.23 -18.55 4.69
CA LYS A 66 28.01 -17.32 4.67
C LYS A 66 27.49 -16.31 5.70
N ALA A 67 26.18 -16.11 5.79
CA ALA A 67 25.58 -15.18 6.75
C ALA A 67 25.88 -15.59 8.21
N ILE A 68 25.79 -16.89 8.52
CA ILE A 68 26.12 -17.43 9.86
C ILE A 68 27.60 -17.22 10.15
N TYR A 69 28.47 -17.64 9.23
CA TYR A 69 29.92 -17.60 9.43
C TYR A 69 30.43 -16.16 9.58
N THR A 70 29.94 -15.23 8.76
CA THR A 70 30.30 -13.81 8.86
C THR A 70 29.87 -13.20 10.19
N CYS A 71 28.74 -13.60 10.76
CA CYS A 71 28.28 -13.16 12.08
C CYS A 71 29.21 -13.68 13.21
N GLN A 72 29.76 -14.90 13.06
CA GLN A 72 30.67 -15.49 14.03
C GLN A 72 32.11 -14.97 13.88
N ASN A 73 32.55 -14.74 12.65
CA ASN A 73 33.92 -14.38 12.28
C ASN A 73 33.94 -13.21 11.28
N PRO A 74 33.71 -11.96 11.74
CA PRO A 74 33.58 -10.80 10.85
C PRO A 74 34.80 -10.54 9.95
N ASP A 75 35.98 -10.92 10.40
CA ASP A 75 37.26 -10.64 9.71
C ASP A 75 37.71 -11.79 8.78
N SER A 76 36.94 -12.87 8.70
CA SER A 76 37.34 -14.04 7.90
C SER A 76 37.03 -13.84 6.41
N THR A 77 37.99 -14.22 5.57
CA THR A 77 37.85 -14.26 4.11
C THR A 77 37.31 -15.58 3.57
N SER A 78 37.38 -16.68 4.37
CA SER A 78 36.91 -18.01 4.01
C SER A 78 35.56 -18.29 4.67
N THR A 79 34.60 -18.76 3.90
CA THR A 79 33.25 -19.09 4.39
C THR A 79 32.91 -20.54 4.03
N PRO A 80 33.10 -21.50 4.95
CA PRO A 80 32.68 -22.89 4.72
C PRO A 80 31.14 -22.97 4.60
N THR A 81 30.69 -23.94 3.79
CA THR A 81 29.25 -24.21 3.63
C THR A 81 28.87 -25.37 4.55
N TYR A 82 27.74 -25.24 5.26
CA TYR A 82 27.13 -26.32 6.01
C TYR A 82 26.67 -27.44 5.07
N ARG A 83 26.63 -28.68 5.57
CA ARG A 83 26.25 -29.85 4.75
C ARG A 83 24.74 -29.87 4.46
N SER A 84 23.95 -29.33 5.38
CA SER A 84 22.49 -29.30 5.31
C SER A 84 21.92 -28.06 5.96
N TYR A 85 20.63 -27.80 5.71
CA TYR A 85 19.88 -26.74 6.43
C TYR A 85 19.74 -27.05 7.92
N GLU A 86 19.67 -28.34 8.29
CA GLU A 86 19.67 -28.78 9.69
C GLU A 86 20.92 -28.30 10.40
N ASP A 87 22.12 -28.64 9.85
CA ASP A 87 23.42 -28.24 10.43
C ASP A 87 23.49 -26.69 10.58
N ALA A 88 23.00 -25.97 9.57
CA ALA A 88 22.98 -24.52 9.60
C ALA A 88 22.04 -23.97 10.69
N LEU A 89 20.85 -24.57 10.85
CA LEU A 89 19.89 -24.16 11.89
C LEU A 89 20.37 -24.54 13.30
N GLU A 90 21.07 -25.69 13.46
CA GLU A 90 21.72 -26.08 14.71
C GLU A 90 22.84 -25.08 15.10
N ALA A 91 23.62 -24.61 14.14
CA ALA A 91 24.60 -23.55 14.39
C ALA A 91 23.96 -22.25 14.91
N ILE A 92 22.80 -21.85 14.35
CA ILE A 92 22.00 -20.72 14.86
C ILE A 92 21.58 -20.98 16.32
N THR A 93 21.15 -22.20 16.63
CA THR A 93 20.78 -22.60 18.00
C THR A 93 21.96 -22.42 18.96
N GLY A 94 23.13 -22.91 18.58
CA GLY A 94 24.36 -22.77 19.38
C GLY A 94 24.72 -21.30 19.66
N MET A 95 24.66 -20.45 18.64
CA MET A 95 24.94 -19.00 18.80
C MET A 95 23.94 -18.32 19.77
N ALA A 96 22.69 -18.77 19.78
CA ALA A 96 21.65 -18.19 20.63
C ALA A 96 21.73 -18.63 22.10
N MET A 97 22.50 -19.68 22.40
CA MET A 97 22.77 -20.10 23.78
C MET A 97 23.63 -19.09 24.54
N GLU A 98 24.59 -18.49 23.85
CA GLU A 98 25.51 -17.53 24.44
C GLU A 98 24.87 -16.15 24.65
N LYS A 99 24.14 -15.67 23.65
CA LYS A 99 23.52 -14.33 23.63
C LYS A 99 22.24 -14.33 22.83
N ARG A 100 21.36 -13.33 23.11
CA ARG A 100 20.17 -13.13 22.30
C ARG A 100 20.54 -12.85 20.86
N LEU A 101 20.00 -13.63 19.93
CA LEU A 101 20.31 -13.57 18.51
C LEU A 101 19.09 -13.20 17.69
N VAL A 102 19.23 -12.22 16.82
CA VAL A 102 18.26 -11.97 15.74
C VAL A 102 18.63 -12.83 14.54
N PHE A 103 17.71 -13.64 14.07
CA PHE A 103 17.87 -14.40 12.84
C PHE A 103 16.84 -13.94 11.82
N VAL A 104 17.31 -13.34 10.73
CA VAL A 104 16.45 -12.81 9.65
C VAL A 104 16.55 -13.72 8.44
N ILE A 105 15.41 -14.14 7.94
CA ILE A 105 15.28 -14.74 6.61
C ILE A 105 14.48 -13.76 5.75
N ASP A 106 15.16 -12.91 5.02
CA ASP A 106 14.54 -11.98 4.08
C ASP A 106 14.27 -12.69 2.75
N GLU A 107 13.19 -12.30 2.07
CA GLU A 107 12.64 -12.98 0.88
C GLU A 107 12.41 -14.49 1.10
N TYR A 108 11.85 -14.86 2.25
CA TYR A 108 11.50 -16.23 2.62
C TYR A 108 10.75 -17.01 1.51
N PRO A 109 9.87 -16.41 0.71
CA PRO A 109 9.23 -17.10 -0.42
C PRO A 109 10.21 -17.71 -1.43
N TYR A 110 11.38 -17.10 -1.66
CA TYR A 110 12.38 -17.68 -2.55
C TYR A 110 13.03 -18.92 -1.94
N LEU A 111 13.37 -18.87 -0.65
CA LEU A 111 13.90 -20.03 0.06
C LEU A 111 12.91 -21.20 0.05
N ALA A 112 11.65 -20.95 0.40
CA ALA A 112 10.63 -21.98 0.45
C ALA A 112 10.28 -22.58 -0.93
N LYS A 113 10.49 -21.82 -2.00
CA LYS A 113 10.34 -22.31 -3.37
C LYS A 113 11.53 -23.20 -3.78
N ALA A 114 12.74 -22.85 -3.37
CA ALA A 114 13.96 -23.58 -3.67
C ALA A 114 14.08 -24.86 -2.81
N GLU A 115 13.72 -24.77 -1.53
CA GLU A 115 13.75 -25.88 -0.55
C GLU A 115 12.35 -26.09 0.04
N LYS A 116 11.59 -27.00 -0.54
CA LYS A 116 10.19 -27.25 -0.15
C LYS A 116 10.00 -27.72 1.28
N SER A 117 11.03 -28.35 1.86
CA SER A 117 10.98 -28.87 3.23
C SER A 117 11.31 -27.83 4.28
N ILE A 118 11.76 -26.62 3.90
CA ILE A 118 12.27 -25.62 4.86
C ILE A 118 11.25 -25.20 5.91
N SER A 119 9.97 -25.06 5.52
CA SER A 119 8.91 -24.71 6.47
C SER A 119 8.72 -25.80 7.54
N SER A 120 8.79 -27.09 7.15
CA SER A 120 8.69 -28.22 8.07
C SER A 120 9.95 -28.35 8.94
N ARG A 121 11.14 -28.06 8.40
CA ARG A 121 12.39 -28.02 9.17
C ARG A 121 12.37 -26.92 10.22
N LEU A 122 11.92 -25.73 9.85
CA LEU A 122 11.71 -24.62 10.79
C LEU A 122 10.67 -24.98 11.85
N GLN A 123 9.56 -25.61 11.46
CA GLN A 123 8.58 -26.12 12.39
C GLN A 123 9.23 -27.05 13.42
N HIS A 124 9.98 -28.06 12.96
CA HIS A 124 10.60 -29.06 13.82
C HIS A 124 11.57 -28.43 14.82
N ILE A 125 12.46 -27.55 14.37
CA ILE A 125 13.45 -26.94 15.26
C ILE A 125 12.81 -25.94 16.24
N ILE A 126 11.75 -25.21 15.82
CA ILE A 126 10.98 -24.33 16.71
C ILE A 126 10.37 -25.17 17.84
N ASP A 127 9.69 -26.27 17.51
CA ASP A 127 8.96 -27.06 18.47
C ASP A 127 9.86 -27.81 19.47
N HIS A 128 11.08 -28.19 19.07
CA HIS A 128 11.96 -29.04 19.87
C HIS A 128 13.13 -28.31 20.53
N SER A 129 13.52 -27.14 20.00
CA SER A 129 14.75 -26.47 20.46
C SER A 129 14.60 -24.97 20.67
N TRP A 130 13.78 -24.26 19.86
CA TRP A 130 13.78 -22.82 19.88
C TRP A 130 12.76 -22.20 20.81
N GLN A 131 11.68 -22.90 21.21
CA GLN A 131 10.67 -22.35 22.12
C GLN A 131 11.27 -21.84 23.44
N ASP A 132 12.28 -22.52 23.96
CA ASP A 132 12.98 -22.14 25.19
C ASP A 132 14.29 -21.35 24.91
N SER A 133 14.53 -20.98 23.67
CA SER A 133 15.74 -20.27 23.26
C SER A 133 15.62 -18.74 23.35
N ARG A 134 16.73 -18.06 23.09
CA ARG A 134 16.78 -16.58 22.98
C ARG A 134 16.77 -16.08 21.54
N ILE A 135 16.26 -16.89 20.59
CA ILE A 135 16.18 -16.53 19.19
C ILE A 135 15.04 -15.55 18.95
N TYR A 136 15.32 -14.52 18.17
CA TYR A 136 14.31 -13.63 17.59
C TYR A 136 14.31 -13.87 16.08
N LEU A 137 13.44 -14.78 15.62
CA LEU A 137 13.30 -15.12 14.21
C LEU A 137 12.46 -14.10 13.48
N ILE A 138 12.91 -13.60 12.35
CA ILE A 138 12.16 -12.75 11.43
C ILE A 138 12.03 -13.48 10.09
N LEU A 139 10.80 -13.76 9.67
CA LEU A 139 10.48 -14.24 8.33
C LEU A 139 9.90 -13.07 7.53
N CYS A 140 10.62 -12.62 6.51
CA CYS A 140 10.19 -11.50 5.67
C CYS A 140 9.91 -11.96 4.24
N GLY A 141 8.87 -11.38 3.62
CA GLY A 141 8.56 -11.65 2.22
C GLY A 141 7.73 -10.57 1.55
N SER A 142 7.99 -10.39 0.25
CA SER A 142 7.26 -9.44 -0.60
C SER A 142 6.04 -10.06 -1.30
N SER A 143 6.00 -11.38 -1.46
CA SER A 143 4.84 -12.10 -2.01
C SER A 143 3.72 -12.22 -0.97
N MET A 144 2.74 -11.31 -1.04
CA MET A 144 1.65 -11.25 -0.05
C MET A 144 0.85 -12.54 0.01
N SER A 145 0.43 -13.08 -1.14
CA SER A 145 -0.33 -14.33 -1.21
C SER A 145 0.46 -15.51 -0.63
N PHE A 146 1.77 -15.62 -0.93
CA PHE A 146 2.60 -16.66 -0.35
C PHE A 146 2.64 -16.52 1.19
N MET A 147 2.91 -15.32 1.69
CA MET A 147 3.01 -15.10 3.14
C MET A 147 1.68 -15.35 3.85
N GLU A 148 0.56 -14.92 3.28
CA GLU A 148 -0.77 -15.12 3.87
C GLU A 148 -1.23 -16.57 3.84
N TYR A 149 -0.97 -17.31 2.74
CA TYR A 149 -1.46 -18.70 2.60
C TYR A 149 -0.44 -19.74 3.05
N GLN A 150 0.85 -19.58 2.71
CA GLN A 150 1.88 -20.59 2.94
C GLN A 150 2.66 -20.41 4.26
N VAL A 151 2.62 -19.22 4.86
CA VAL A 151 3.27 -18.95 6.15
C VAL A 151 2.23 -18.78 7.26
N LEU A 152 1.23 -17.96 7.04
CA LEU A 152 0.20 -17.61 8.03
C LEU A 152 -1.03 -18.51 7.96
N GLY A 153 -1.24 -19.19 6.84
CA GLY A 153 -2.41 -20.03 6.59
C GLY A 153 -2.48 -21.26 7.48
N TYR A 154 -3.69 -21.76 7.70
CA TYR A 154 -3.96 -22.91 8.59
C TYR A 154 -3.21 -24.19 8.18
N GLU A 155 -3.00 -24.42 6.89
CA GLU A 155 -2.28 -25.60 6.37
C GLU A 155 -0.76 -25.46 6.44
N SER A 156 -0.23 -24.30 6.84
CA SER A 156 1.20 -24.06 6.93
C SER A 156 1.83 -24.83 8.09
N PRO A 157 3.02 -25.45 7.91
CA PRO A 157 3.81 -25.98 9.02
C PRO A 157 4.14 -24.92 10.08
N LEU A 158 4.16 -23.64 9.72
CA LEU A 158 4.46 -22.51 10.61
C LEU A 158 3.21 -21.94 11.30
N TYR A 159 2.01 -22.44 10.98
CA TYR A 159 0.80 -22.02 11.63
C TYR A 159 0.86 -22.22 13.16
N GLY A 160 0.43 -21.18 13.90
CA GLY A 160 0.44 -21.19 15.38
C GLY A 160 1.82 -20.93 16.02
N ARG A 161 2.92 -20.86 15.25
CA ARG A 161 4.28 -20.65 15.78
C ARG A 161 4.72 -19.19 15.74
N ARG A 162 4.00 -18.34 14.97
CA ARG A 162 4.25 -16.90 14.99
C ARG A 162 3.84 -16.29 16.34
N THR A 163 4.65 -15.39 16.83
CA THR A 163 4.36 -14.59 18.03
C THR A 163 3.90 -13.17 17.68
N ALA A 164 4.26 -12.68 16.48
CA ALA A 164 3.77 -11.42 15.92
C ALA A 164 3.75 -11.45 14.40
N GLN A 165 2.94 -10.56 13.82
CA GLN A 165 2.94 -10.31 12.38
C GLN A 165 2.79 -8.82 12.10
N PHE A 166 3.50 -8.36 11.08
CA PHE A 166 3.41 -6.98 10.58
C PHE A 166 3.12 -7.01 9.08
N LYS A 167 1.93 -6.54 8.71
CA LYS A 167 1.60 -6.27 7.32
C LYS A 167 1.97 -4.82 7.00
N ILE A 168 3.15 -4.64 6.41
CA ILE A 168 3.68 -3.31 6.10
C ILE A 168 2.92 -2.73 4.92
N GLN A 169 2.22 -1.64 5.17
CA GLN A 169 1.45 -0.89 4.19
C GLN A 169 2.28 0.25 3.59
N ALA A 170 1.79 0.85 2.50
CA ALA A 170 2.28 2.15 2.06
C ALA A 170 2.09 3.19 3.16
N LEU A 171 2.89 4.24 3.15
CA LEU A 171 2.75 5.36 4.07
C LEU A 171 1.49 6.15 3.76
N THR A 172 0.87 6.71 4.78
CA THR A 172 -0.27 7.60 4.67
C THR A 172 0.14 8.95 4.06
N TYR A 173 -0.85 9.72 3.62
CA TYR A 173 -0.57 11.07 3.10
C TYR A 173 0.05 12.00 4.16
N ARG A 174 -0.18 11.75 5.46
CA ARG A 174 0.47 12.51 6.55
C ARG A 174 1.91 12.04 6.79
N GLU A 175 2.14 10.74 6.83
CA GLU A 175 3.47 10.21 7.09
C GLU A 175 4.48 10.63 6.03
N ILE A 176 4.08 10.75 4.75
CA ILE A 176 5.01 11.17 3.70
C ILE A 176 5.52 12.60 3.86
N THR A 177 4.88 13.44 4.69
CA THR A 177 5.35 14.80 4.96
C THR A 177 6.72 14.84 5.63
N GLU A 178 7.12 13.75 6.30
CA GLU A 178 8.43 13.65 6.92
C GLU A 178 9.60 13.62 5.90
N PHE A 179 9.32 13.21 4.65
CA PHE A 179 10.33 13.19 3.59
C PHE A 179 10.64 14.57 3.04
N HIS A 180 9.64 15.44 2.94
CA HIS A 180 9.71 16.78 2.37
C HIS A 180 8.85 17.75 3.18
N PRO A 181 9.23 18.06 4.43
CA PRO A 181 8.42 18.89 5.33
C PRO A 181 8.28 20.35 4.86
N GLU A 182 9.12 20.79 3.92
CA GLU A 182 9.08 22.11 3.31
C GLU A 182 7.96 22.30 2.28
N LEU A 183 7.40 21.21 1.76
CA LEU A 183 6.35 21.28 0.75
C LEU A 183 5.01 21.74 1.33
N LYS A 184 4.29 22.54 0.56
CA LYS A 184 2.92 22.96 0.90
C LYS A 184 1.94 21.80 0.80
N ALA A 185 0.80 21.91 1.48
CA ALA A 185 -0.24 20.87 1.50
C ALA A 185 -0.65 20.37 0.10
N ALA A 186 -0.76 21.28 -0.89
CA ALA A 186 -1.10 20.89 -2.26
C ALA A 186 -0.01 20.05 -2.94
N ASP A 187 1.27 20.37 -2.71
CA ASP A 187 2.40 19.63 -3.25
C ASP A 187 2.59 18.29 -2.51
N GLN A 188 2.37 18.27 -1.18
CA GLN A 188 2.31 17.03 -0.40
C GLN A 188 1.23 16.08 -0.92
N ALA A 189 0.03 16.60 -1.18
CA ALA A 189 -1.07 15.82 -1.74
C ALA A 189 -0.74 15.28 -3.14
N LEU A 190 -0.08 16.10 -3.99
CA LEU A 190 0.36 15.66 -5.32
C LEU A 190 1.46 14.60 -5.21
N LEU A 191 2.45 14.78 -4.35
CA LEU A 191 3.50 13.79 -4.08
C LEU A 191 2.89 12.45 -3.66
N TYR A 192 1.93 12.48 -2.72
CA TYR A 192 1.17 11.29 -2.33
C TYR A 192 0.37 10.70 -3.50
N GLY A 193 -0.32 11.56 -4.25
CA GLY A 193 -1.10 11.15 -5.42
C GLY A 193 -0.28 10.46 -6.51
N VAL A 194 0.98 10.84 -6.66
CA VAL A 194 1.89 10.24 -7.64
C VAL A 194 2.59 9.00 -7.09
N THR A 195 3.10 9.04 -5.87
CA THR A 195 3.94 7.97 -5.29
C THR A 195 3.15 6.89 -4.55
N GLY A 196 1.90 7.17 -4.19
CA GLY A 196 1.06 6.27 -3.41
C GLY A 196 1.57 6.01 -2.00
N GLY A 197 2.42 6.89 -1.45
CA GLY A 197 3.05 6.69 -0.14
C GLY A 197 4.10 5.57 -0.13
N ILE A 198 4.62 5.18 -1.28
CA ILE A 198 5.66 4.15 -1.38
C ILE A 198 7.04 4.79 -1.16
N PRO A 199 7.75 4.48 -0.05
CA PRO A 199 9.01 5.13 0.30
C PRO A 199 10.07 5.08 -0.80
N HIS A 200 10.14 3.97 -1.51
CA HIS A 200 11.09 3.82 -2.60
C HIS A 200 10.85 4.83 -3.74
N TYR A 201 9.59 5.10 -4.08
CA TYR A 201 9.25 6.05 -5.13
C TYR A 201 9.49 7.49 -4.67
N ILE A 202 9.17 7.80 -3.41
CA ILE A 202 9.43 9.12 -2.82
C ILE A 202 10.93 9.43 -2.84
N ASN A 203 11.76 8.47 -2.41
CA ASN A 203 13.23 8.63 -2.39
C ASN A 203 13.87 8.70 -3.80
N LYS A 204 13.13 8.30 -4.84
CA LYS A 204 13.61 8.41 -6.24
C LYS A 204 13.20 9.72 -6.90
N LEU A 205 12.26 10.44 -6.31
CA LEU A 205 11.92 11.78 -6.73
C LEU A 205 12.87 12.76 -6.01
N ASP A 206 13.79 13.33 -6.76
CA ASP A 206 14.72 14.35 -6.25
C ASP A 206 14.02 15.70 -6.19
N VAL A 207 13.31 15.95 -5.10
CA VAL A 207 12.52 17.17 -4.88
C VAL A 207 13.39 18.24 -4.20
N GLU A 208 14.48 18.67 -4.85
CA GLU A 208 15.36 19.68 -4.25
C GLU A 208 14.77 21.11 -4.29
N SER A 209 14.02 21.47 -5.32
CA SER A 209 13.53 22.86 -5.49
C SER A 209 12.11 22.99 -6.03
N ASN A 210 11.65 22.04 -6.82
CA ASN A 210 10.38 22.12 -7.50
C ASN A 210 9.82 20.71 -7.79
N LEU A 211 8.66 20.39 -7.22
CA LEU A 211 8.01 19.09 -7.43
C LEU A 211 7.67 18.84 -8.91
N ASP A 212 7.23 19.86 -9.65
CA ASP A 212 6.90 19.71 -11.08
C ASP A 212 8.13 19.29 -11.91
N GLU A 213 9.31 19.87 -11.66
CA GLU A 213 10.54 19.47 -12.33
C GLU A 213 10.97 18.06 -11.93
N ALA A 214 10.89 17.73 -10.66
CA ALA A 214 11.17 16.37 -10.17
C ALA A 214 10.26 15.32 -10.81
N LEU A 215 8.96 15.62 -10.97
CA LEU A 215 8.02 14.73 -11.66
C LEU A 215 8.34 14.60 -13.14
N LEU A 216 8.66 15.73 -13.80
CA LEU A 216 9.03 15.74 -15.21
C LEU A 216 10.26 14.87 -15.47
N ASP A 217 11.33 15.08 -14.71
CA ASP A 217 12.62 14.41 -14.92
C ASP A 217 12.57 12.92 -14.54
N ASN A 218 11.76 12.55 -13.57
CA ASN A 218 11.73 11.18 -13.08
C ASN A 218 10.62 10.31 -13.69
N LEU A 219 9.51 10.88 -14.14
CA LEU A 219 8.37 10.10 -14.67
C LEU A 219 8.20 10.21 -16.20
N PHE A 220 8.79 11.23 -16.82
CA PHE A 220 8.65 11.49 -18.25
C PHE A 220 10.00 11.49 -19.00
N SER A 221 11.09 11.13 -18.32
CA SER A 221 12.39 10.93 -18.94
C SER A 221 12.65 9.44 -19.15
N THR A 222 12.97 9.04 -20.40
CA THR A 222 13.25 7.65 -20.77
C THR A 222 14.49 7.07 -20.08
N SER A 223 15.37 7.92 -19.55
CA SER A 223 16.54 7.50 -18.78
C SER A 223 16.26 7.31 -17.30
N SER A 224 15.07 7.70 -16.83
CA SER A 224 14.73 7.61 -15.42
C SER A 224 14.23 6.22 -15.02
N TYR A 225 14.62 5.81 -13.80
CA TYR A 225 14.19 4.57 -13.18
C TYR A 225 12.66 4.46 -13.10
N LEU A 226 11.97 5.54 -12.69
CA LEU A 226 10.52 5.52 -12.48
C LEU A 226 9.72 5.46 -13.80
N PHE A 227 10.34 5.85 -14.93
CA PHE A 227 9.69 5.80 -16.22
C PHE A 227 9.29 4.37 -16.63
N GLU A 228 10.16 3.39 -16.41
CA GLU A 228 9.90 1.98 -16.76
C GLU A 228 9.43 1.13 -15.58
N GLU A 229 9.35 1.71 -14.40
CA GLU A 229 9.13 0.99 -13.16
C GLU A 229 7.86 0.11 -13.13
N PRO A 230 6.66 0.56 -13.59
CA PRO A 230 5.48 -0.30 -13.58
C PRO A 230 5.65 -1.55 -14.44
N GLU A 231 6.28 -1.43 -15.61
CA GLU A 231 6.57 -2.58 -16.47
C GLU A 231 7.61 -3.51 -15.85
N ASN A 232 8.67 -2.95 -15.28
CA ASN A 232 9.73 -3.72 -14.63
C ASN A 232 9.19 -4.48 -13.41
N LEU A 233 8.29 -3.88 -12.63
CA LEU A 233 7.65 -4.57 -11.52
C LEU A 233 6.80 -5.74 -12.00
N LEU A 234 6.01 -5.56 -13.06
CA LEU A 234 5.22 -6.64 -13.65
C LEU A 234 6.11 -7.78 -14.18
N LYS A 235 7.24 -7.45 -14.85
CA LYS A 235 8.22 -8.46 -15.33
C LYS A 235 8.87 -9.25 -14.18
N GLN A 236 9.09 -8.62 -13.03
CA GLN A 236 9.67 -9.28 -11.84
C GLN A 236 8.69 -10.22 -11.14
N GLU A 237 7.40 -9.86 -11.11
CA GLU A 237 6.39 -10.61 -10.36
C GLU A 237 5.64 -11.65 -11.21
N LEU A 238 5.59 -11.48 -12.54
CA LEU A 238 4.68 -12.20 -13.41
C LEU A 238 5.40 -12.87 -14.58
N ARG A 239 4.91 -14.04 -14.97
CA ARG A 239 5.46 -14.79 -16.11
C ARG A 239 5.03 -14.22 -17.48
N GLU A 240 3.81 -13.65 -17.56
CA GLU A 240 3.21 -13.13 -18.79
C GLU A 240 2.80 -11.66 -18.59
N PRO A 241 3.76 -10.74 -18.38
CA PRO A 241 3.48 -9.36 -17.98
C PRO A 241 2.63 -8.58 -19.01
N ALA A 242 2.69 -8.93 -20.30
CA ALA A 242 1.97 -8.23 -21.35
C ALA A 242 0.44 -8.25 -21.18
N ILE A 243 -0.13 -9.38 -20.77
CA ILE A 243 -1.59 -9.49 -20.53
C ILE A 243 -2.01 -8.69 -19.31
N TYR A 244 -1.22 -8.74 -18.23
CA TYR A 244 -1.49 -7.93 -17.03
C TYR A 244 -1.41 -6.43 -17.34
N ASN A 245 -0.45 -6.02 -18.16
CA ASN A 245 -0.35 -4.66 -18.67
C ASN A 245 -1.64 -4.25 -19.42
N SER A 246 -2.18 -5.12 -20.28
CA SER A 246 -3.43 -4.88 -21.00
C SER A 246 -4.64 -4.75 -20.05
N VAL A 247 -4.71 -5.58 -18.99
CA VAL A 247 -5.76 -5.51 -17.97
C VAL A 247 -5.71 -4.18 -17.23
N ILE A 248 -4.53 -3.76 -16.76
CA ILE A 248 -4.36 -2.49 -16.05
C ILE A 248 -4.68 -1.31 -16.98
N SER A 249 -4.23 -1.35 -18.24
CA SER A 249 -4.52 -0.33 -19.25
C SER A 249 -6.03 -0.22 -19.54
N ALA A 250 -6.76 -1.34 -19.59
CA ALA A 250 -8.20 -1.35 -19.77
C ALA A 250 -8.92 -0.66 -18.61
N ILE A 251 -8.49 -0.91 -17.37
CA ILE A 251 -9.03 -0.28 -16.16
C ILE A 251 -8.66 1.21 -16.13
N ALA A 252 -7.43 1.58 -16.42
CA ALA A 252 -6.99 2.97 -16.52
C ALA A 252 -7.77 3.76 -17.59
N ALA A 253 -8.27 3.07 -18.61
CA ALA A 253 -9.14 3.63 -19.64
C ALA A 253 -10.65 3.57 -19.32
N GLY A 254 -11.01 3.30 -18.05
CA GLY A 254 -12.36 3.40 -17.51
C GLY A 254 -13.18 2.09 -17.48
N ALA A 255 -12.65 0.95 -17.92
CA ALA A 255 -13.34 -0.32 -17.72
C ALA A 255 -13.28 -0.69 -16.22
N SER A 256 -14.42 -0.95 -15.61
CA SER A 256 -14.51 -1.19 -14.17
C SER A 256 -15.14 -2.53 -13.81
N ARG A 257 -15.92 -3.11 -14.68
CA ARG A 257 -16.56 -4.42 -14.45
C ARG A 257 -15.79 -5.54 -15.16
N SER A 258 -15.80 -6.74 -14.58
CA SER A 258 -15.05 -7.89 -15.12
C SER A 258 -15.35 -8.19 -16.59
N ASN A 259 -16.61 -8.08 -17.02
CA ASN A 259 -17.02 -8.27 -18.41
C ASN A 259 -16.50 -7.15 -19.34
N GLU A 260 -16.53 -5.91 -18.90
CA GLU A 260 -15.98 -4.77 -19.65
C GLU A 260 -14.47 -4.93 -19.87
N ILE A 261 -13.77 -5.32 -18.79
CA ILE A 261 -12.31 -5.53 -18.81
C ILE A 261 -11.98 -6.71 -19.75
N SER A 262 -12.67 -7.85 -19.61
CA SER A 262 -12.42 -9.03 -20.45
C SER A 262 -12.66 -8.74 -21.94
N THR A 263 -13.73 -8.03 -22.26
CA THR A 263 -14.04 -7.60 -23.63
C THR A 263 -12.96 -6.68 -24.20
N LYS A 264 -12.51 -5.71 -23.39
CA LYS A 264 -11.51 -4.72 -23.83
C LYS A 264 -10.12 -5.30 -24.01
N VAL A 265 -9.78 -6.34 -23.21
CA VAL A 265 -8.51 -7.08 -23.31
C VAL A 265 -8.56 -8.17 -24.37
N GLY A 266 -9.76 -8.62 -24.77
CA GLY A 266 -9.92 -9.68 -25.77
C GLY A 266 -9.67 -11.09 -25.21
N VAL A 267 -9.95 -11.32 -23.92
CA VAL A 267 -9.78 -12.63 -23.27
C VAL A 267 -11.09 -13.14 -22.70
N GLU A 268 -11.21 -14.46 -22.54
CA GLU A 268 -12.37 -15.08 -21.91
C GLU A 268 -12.52 -14.62 -20.44
N SER A 269 -13.76 -14.44 -19.96
CA SER A 269 -14.06 -13.92 -18.63
C SER A 269 -13.44 -14.74 -17.49
N GLY A 270 -13.40 -16.09 -17.64
CA GLY A 270 -12.79 -16.98 -16.65
C GLY A 270 -11.25 -16.80 -16.54
N ILE A 271 -10.61 -16.55 -17.68
CA ILE A 271 -9.17 -16.26 -17.75
C ILE A 271 -8.91 -14.86 -17.19
N CYS A 272 -9.71 -13.86 -17.58
CA CYS A 272 -9.61 -12.50 -17.07
C CYS A 272 -9.72 -12.46 -15.53
N ALA A 273 -10.63 -13.24 -14.95
CA ALA A 273 -10.80 -13.33 -13.50
C ALA A 273 -9.53 -13.81 -12.77
N LYS A 274 -8.74 -14.70 -13.38
CA LYS A 274 -7.43 -15.12 -12.82
C LYS A 274 -6.41 -13.98 -12.83
N TYR A 275 -6.33 -13.23 -13.92
CA TYR A 275 -5.43 -12.07 -13.99
C TYR A 275 -5.84 -10.97 -13.00
N LEU A 276 -7.14 -10.69 -12.89
CA LEU A 276 -7.66 -9.75 -11.90
C LEU A 276 -7.33 -10.17 -10.46
N LYS A 277 -7.45 -11.47 -10.14
CA LYS A 277 -7.09 -12.01 -8.82
C LYS A 277 -5.61 -11.77 -8.52
N VAL A 278 -4.71 -12.08 -9.44
CA VAL A 278 -3.26 -11.85 -9.23
C VAL A 278 -2.95 -10.37 -9.01
N LEU A 279 -3.55 -9.47 -9.78
CA LEU A 279 -3.35 -8.02 -9.60
C LEU A 279 -3.91 -7.48 -8.28
N LEU A 280 -5.00 -8.09 -7.76
CA LEU A 280 -5.52 -7.83 -6.42
C LEU A 280 -4.53 -8.33 -5.35
N ASP A 281 -4.00 -9.54 -5.51
CA ASP A 281 -3.03 -10.14 -4.59
C ASP A 281 -1.71 -9.35 -4.56
N LEU A 282 -1.33 -8.71 -5.67
CA LEU A 282 -0.18 -7.80 -5.74
C LEU A 282 -0.49 -6.39 -5.16
N GLY A 283 -1.74 -6.09 -4.83
CA GLY A 283 -2.15 -4.77 -4.34
C GLY A 283 -2.07 -3.67 -5.40
N ILE A 284 -2.06 -4.02 -6.70
CA ILE A 284 -2.14 -3.06 -7.80
C ILE A 284 -3.59 -2.65 -8.03
N LEU A 285 -4.52 -3.61 -7.95
CA LEU A 285 -5.95 -3.39 -8.04
C LEU A 285 -6.63 -3.56 -6.69
N LYS A 286 -7.81 -2.98 -6.57
CA LYS A 286 -8.78 -3.26 -5.52
C LYS A 286 -10.17 -3.53 -6.09
N LYS A 287 -11.01 -4.19 -5.28
CA LYS A 287 -12.45 -4.23 -5.49
C LYS A 287 -13.10 -3.13 -4.67
N GLU A 288 -13.96 -2.37 -5.29
CA GLU A 288 -14.80 -1.38 -4.61
C GLU A 288 -16.26 -1.81 -4.71
N THR A 289 -16.96 -1.70 -3.60
CA THR A 289 -18.40 -1.97 -3.49
C THR A 289 -19.01 -0.78 -2.75
N PRO A 290 -20.22 -0.32 -3.10
CA PRO A 290 -20.87 0.73 -2.33
C PRO A 290 -20.87 0.38 -0.85
N ILE A 291 -20.46 1.33 -0.01
CA ILE A 291 -20.46 1.12 1.44
C ILE A 291 -21.88 0.69 1.88
N THR A 292 -21.96 -0.18 2.89
CA THR A 292 -23.21 -0.80 3.38
C THR A 292 -23.82 -1.88 2.48
N GLU A 293 -23.24 -2.13 1.29
CA GLU A 293 -23.68 -3.22 0.42
C GLU A 293 -22.71 -4.41 0.47
N LYS A 294 -23.23 -5.62 0.21
CA LYS A 294 -22.39 -6.81 0.06
C LYS A 294 -21.77 -6.84 -1.34
N PRO A 295 -20.57 -7.43 -1.50
CA PRO A 295 -19.99 -7.64 -2.82
C PRO A 295 -20.96 -8.37 -3.76
N GLY A 296 -21.12 -7.84 -4.98
CA GLY A 296 -22.08 -8.39 -5.95
C GLY A 296 -22.04 -7.63 -7.28
N LYS A 297 -23.20 -7.46 -7.91
CA LYS A 297 -23.33 -6.83 -9.23
C LYS A 297 -22.80 -5.38 -9.31
N LYS A 298 -22.77 -4.67 -8.18
CA LYS A 298 -22.24 -3.29 -8.09
C LYS A 298 -20.75 -3.22 -7.80
N THR A 299 -20.07 -4.36 -7.58
CA THR A 299 -18.63 -4.38 -7.35
C THR A 299 -17.88 -4.01 -8.62
N ILE A 300 -16.95 -3.09 -8.48
CA ILE A 300 -16.07 -2.62 -9.55
C ILE A 300 -14.60 -2.89 -9.22
N TYR A 301 -13.75 -2.91 -10.25
CA TYR A 301 -12.30 -2.99 -10.13
C TYR A 301 -11.71 -1.61 -10.39
N ALA A 302 -10.79 -1.19 -9.53
CA ALA A 302 -10.07 0.08 -9.66
C ALA A 302 -8.56 -0.15 -9.43
N ILE A 303 -7.72 0.73 -9.99
CA ILE A 303 -6.30 0.75 -9.67
C ILE A 303 -6.15 1.36 -8.28
N ASP A 304 -5.62 0.58 -7.35
CA ASP A 304 -5.40 1.02 -5.97
C ASP A 304 -4.08 1.77 -5.79
N ASP A 305 -3.06 1.31 -6.50
CA ASP A 305 -1.75 1.94 -6.52
C ASP A 305 -1.79 3.28 -7.27
N ASN A 306 -1.55 4.37 -6.54
CA ASN A 306 -1.54 5.71 -7.14
C ASN A 306 -0.42 5.88 -8.17
N PHE A 307 0.75 5.27 -7.95
CA PHE A 307 1.85 5.34 -8.92
C PHE A 307 1.48 4.67 -10.25
N PHE A 308 0.92 3.45 -10.18
CA PHE A 308 0.39 2.78 -11.37
C PHE A 308 -0.72 3.58 -12.02
N ARG A 309 -1.65 4.13 -11.23
CA ARG A 309 -2.76 4.93 -11.76
C ARG A 309 -2.26 6.19 -12.47
N PHE A 310 -1.28 6.90 -11.90
CA PHE A 310 -0.66 8.07 -12.52
C PHE A 310 0.04 7.68 -13.81
N TRP A 311 0.91 6.68 -13.75
CA TRP A 311 1.70 6.23 -14.89
C TRP A 311 0.84 5.77 -16.06
N TYR A 312 -0.12 4.85 -15.83
CA TYR A 312 -1.00 4.33 -16.89
C TYR A 312 -1.93 5.40 -17.47
N ARG A 313 -2.26 6.43 -16.71
CA ARG A 313 -3.05 7.55 -17.21
C ARG A 313 -2.26 8.45 -18.15
N PHE A 314 -1.00 8.75 -17.84
CA PHE A 314 -0.26 9.83 -18.48
C PHE A 314 0.90 9.36 -19.35
N VAL A 315 1.62 8.30 -19.01
CA VAL A 315 2.84 7.91 -19.71
C VAL A 315 2.57 7.13 -21.01
N PRO A 316 1.84 6.00 -21.03
CA PRO A 316 1.72 5.17 -22.23
C PRO A 316 1.08 5.89 -23.43
N ARG A 317 0.10 6.75 -23.16
CA ARG A 317 -0.60 7.51 -24.22
C ARG A 317 0.29 8.56 -24.90
N ASN A 318 1.34 8.96 -24.24
CA ASN A 318 2.24 10.03 -24.69
C ASN A 318 3.65 9.51 -25.04
N MET A 319 3.85 8.18 -25.08
CA MET A 319 5.14 7.53 -25.23
C MET A 319 5.91 8.02 -26.46
N SER A 320 5.27 8.15 -27.63
CA SER A 320 5.91 8.61 -28.86
C SER A 320 6.44 10.05 -28.77
N VAL A 321 5.70 10.94 -28.10
CA VAL A 321 6.11 12.34 -27.93
C VAL A 321 7.20 12.47 -26.86
N ILE A 322 7.13 11.65 -25.80
CA ILE A 322 8.17 11.56 -24.77
C ILE A 322 9.48 11.07 -25.41
N SER A 323 9.44 9.97 -26.20
CA SER A 323 10.59 9.41 -26.89
C SER A 323 11.20 10.37 -27.94
N ALA A 324 10.41 11.29 -28.47
CA ALA A 324 10.88 12.37 -29.34
C ALA A 324 11.53 13.55 -28.59
N GLY A 325 11.74 13.43 -27.27
CA GLY A 325 12.35 14.47 -26.43
C GLY A 325 11.46 15.67 -26.11
N ARG A 326 10.14 15.54 -26.34
CA ARG A 326 9.17 16.64 -26.11
C ARG A 326 8.40 16.46 -24.78
N MET A 327 9.02 15.87 -23.77
CA MET A 327 8.39 15.55 -22.47
C MET A 327 7.80 16.77 -21.77
N ARG A 328 8.47 17.93 -21.80
CA ARG A 328 7.99 19.18 -21.17
C ARG A 328 6.66 19.65 -21.77
N LEU A 329 6.53 19.55 -23.09
CA LEU A 329 5.30 19.92 -23.79
C LEU A 329 4.11 19.04 -23.31
N ILE A 330 4.32 17.73 -23.22
CA ILE A 330 3.29 16.81 -22.74
C ILE A 330 2.97 17.08 -21.28
N TYR A 331 3.98 17.31 -20.45
CA TYR A 331 3.78 17.58 -19.03
C TYR A 331 2.88 18.80 -18.82
N GLU A 332 3.16 19.92 -19.48
CA GLU A 332 2.38 21.15 -19.34
C GLU A 332 0.96 21.03 -19.95
N GLN A 333 0.83 20.45 -21.12
CA GLN A 333 -0.44 20.46 -21.87
C GLN A 333 -1.36 19.28 -21.57
N ALA A 334 -0.80 18.10 -21.25
CA ALA A 334 -1.56 16.88 -21.12
C ALA A 334 -1.51 16.25 -19.71
N VAL A 335 -0.59 16.65 -18.85
CA VAL A 335 -0.47 16.11 -17.49
C VAL A 335 -0.99 17.13 -16.48
N LYS A 336 -0.34 18.28 -16.40
CA LYS A 336 -0.62 19.33 -15.41
C LYS A 336 -2.05 19.87 -15.52
N ARG A 337 -2.56 20.01 -16.74
CA ARG A 337 -3.93 20.41 -17.00
C ARG A 337 -4.97 19.45 -16.40
N PHE A 338 -4.66 18.16 -16.31
CA PHE A 338 -5.55 17.13 -15.80
C PHE A 338 -5.28 16.73 -14.34
N TYR A 339 -4.38 17.43 -13.63
CA TYR A 339 -4.14 17.20 -12.23
C TYR A 339 -5.40 17.32 -11.37
N PRO A 340 -6.26 18.36 -11.52
CA PRO A 340 -7.45 18.47 -10.69
C PRO A 340 -8.38 17.25 -10.80
N ASP A 341 -8.56 16.73 -12.01
CA ASP A 341 -9.40 15.56 -12.27
C ASP A 341 -8.72 14.26 -11.75
N TYR A 342 -7.40 14.11 -11.94
CA TYR A 342 -6.65 12.99 -11.38
C TYR A 342 -6.68 12.99 -9.85
N MET A 343 -6.45 14.14 -9.24
CA MET A 343 -6.36 14.32 -7.80
C MET A 343 -7.72 14.22 -7.10
N GLY A 344 -8.83 14.35 -7.80
CA GLY A 344 -10.16 14.15 -7.22
C GLY A 344 -10.27 12.85 -6.45
N LEU A 345 -9.96 11.73 -7.10
CA LEU A 345 -9.97 10.40 -6.46
C LEU A 345 -8.90 10.23 -5.36
N VAL A 346 -7.74 10.88 -5.51
CA VAL A 346 -6.72 10.87 -4.45
C VAL A 346 -7.24 11.59 -3.22
N PHE A 347 -7.83 12.76 -3.43
CA PHE A 347 -8.35 13.59 -2.35
C PHE A 347 -9.50 12.92 -1.60
N GLU A 348 -10.41 12.23 -2.33
CA GLU A 348 -11.44 11.40 -1.70
C GLU A 348 -10.85 10.34 -0.76
N LYS A 349 -9.80 9.62 -1.20
CA LYS A 349 -9.09 8.65 -0.34
C LYS A 349 -8.43 9.31 0.87
N MET A 350 -7.81 10.48 0.69
CA MET A 350 -7.21 11.23 1.79
C MET A 350 -8.28 11.65 2.81
N CYS A 351 -9.43 12.13 2.35
CA CYS A 351 -10.55 12.49 3.23
C CYS A 351 -11.14 11.29 3.98
N GLN A 352 -11.26 10.12 3.31
CA GLN A 352 -11.68 8.88 3.96
C GLN A 352 -10.68 8.43 5.02
N GLU A 353 -9.39 8.49 4.72
CA GLU A 353 -8.31 8.17 5.67
C GLU A 353 -8.28 9.16 6.84
N TYR A 354 -8.49 10.45 6.59
CA TYR A 354 -8.62 11.47 7.63
C TYR A 354 -9.71 11.11 8.64
N LEU A 355 -10.90 10.82 8.16
CA LEU A 355 -12.05 10.46 9.01
C LEU A 355 -11.82 9.19 9.83
N LEU A 356 -11.11 8.20 9.27
CA LEU A 356 -10.86 6.92 9.96
C LEU A 356 -9.71 6.98 10.95
N ARG A 357 -8.68 7.81 10.72
CA ARG A 357 -7.43 7.75 11.48
C ARG A 357 -7.09 9.02 12.25
N TYR A 358 -7.49 10.18 11.76
CA TYR A 358 -6.96 11.46 12.23
C TYR A 358 -8.00 12.39 12.83
N ALA A 359 -9.26 12.28 12.43
CA ALA A 359 -10.35 13.08 13.00
C ALA A 359 -10.58 12.72 14.46
N LYS A 360 -10.38 13.69 15.37
CA LYS A 360 -10.45 13.47 16.82
C LYS A 360 -11.87 13.65 17.39
N ASP A 361 -12.63 14.58 16.84
CA ASP A 361 -13.92 15.02 17.40
C ASP A 361 -15.08 14.67 16.47
N LEU A 362 -15.17 13.40 16.07
CA LEU A 362 -16.30 12.94 15.26
C LEU A 362 -17.55 12.78 16.14
N PRO A 363 -18.72 13.27 15.69
CA PRO A 363 -19.99 13.15 16.44
C PRO A 363 -20.48 11.71 16.55
N ILE A 364 -19.97 10.81 15.70
CA ILE A 364 -20.31 9.38 15.65
C ILE A 364 -19.06 8.52 15.55
N LEU A 365 -19.08 7.36 16.21
CA LEU A 365 -18.03 6.38 16.04
C LEU A 365 -18.23 5.62 14.73
N LEU A 366 -17.27 5.76 13.80
CA LEU A 366 -17.34 5.16 12.48
C LEU A 366 -16.80 3.72 12.49
N SER A 367 -17.56 2.79 11.95
CA SER A 367 -17.12 1.41 11.68
C SER A 367 -16.38 1.30 10.35
N ASN A 368 -16.78 2.09 9.37
CA ASN A 368 -16.19 2.12 8.03
C ASN A 368 -16.48 3.45 7.34
N VAL A 369 -15.63 3.83 6.39
CA VAL A 369 -15.82 5.00 5.52
C VAL A 369 -15.53 4.58 4.08
N GLY A 370 -16.38 4.99 3.16
CA GLY A 370 -16.22 4.67 1.74
C GLY A 370 -17.18 5.45 0.86
N GLN A 371 -17.16 5.15 -0.43
CA GLN A 371 -18.10 5.72 -1.40
C GLN A 371 -19.42 4.96 -1.41
N TRP A 372 -20.46 5.63 -1.84
CA TRP A 372 -21.74 5.00 -2.16
C TRP A 372 -22.22 5.47 -3.54
N TRP A 373 -22.77 4.54 -4.31
CA TRP A 373 -23.44 4.82 -5.57
C TRP A 373 -24.68 3.96 -5.74
N GLY A 374 -25.68 4.55 -6.36
CA GLY A 374 -26.97 3.92 -6.58
C GLY A 374 -27.81 4.70 -7.59
N THR A 375 -29.05 4.30 -7.76
CA THR A 375 -30.00 4.94 -8.68
C THR A 375 -31.09 5.63 -7.88
N ASP A 376 -31.34 6.90 -8.14
CA ASP A 376 -32.54 7.58 -7.67
C ASP A 376 -33.74 7.08 -8.49
N TYR A 377 -34.60 6.34 -7.83
CA TYR A 377 -35.79 5.74 -8.48
C TYR A 377 -36.81 6.77 -9.00
N LYS A 378 -36.80 7.99 -8.46
CA LYS A 378 -37.69 9.07 -8.89
C LYS A 378 -37.22 9.71 -10.19
N THR A 379 -35.95 10.00 -10.29
CA THR A 379 -35.33 10.66 -11.45
C THR A 379 -34.70 9.70 -12.45
N ARG A 380 -34.53 8.42 -12.09
CA ARG A 380 -33.80 7.37 -12.83
C ARG A 380 -32.35 7.76 -13.15
N ARG A 381 -31.75 8.65 -12.36
CA ARG A 381 -30.36 9.06 -12.51
C ARG A 381 -29.48 8.33 -11.54
N GLU A 382 -28.24 8.09 -11.93
CA GLU A 382 -27.20 7.60 -11.02
C GLU A 382 -26.85 8.71 -10.03
N VAL A 383 -26.66 8.32 -8.78
CA VAL A 383 -26.25 9.17 -7.67
C VAL A 383 -24.99 8.56 -7.07
N GLN A 384 -24.02 9.41 -6.81
CA GLN A 384 -22.78 9.03 -6.13
C GLN A 384 -22.57 9.97 -4.96
N ILE A 385 -22.12 9.40 -3.83
CA ILE A 385 -21.69 10.12 -2.64
C ILE A 385 -20.23 9.78 -2.41
N ASP A 386 -19.37 10.78 -2.38
CA ASP A 386 -17.90 10.59 -2.30
C ASP A 386 -17.49 9.97 -0.96
N ILE A 387 -18.20 10.35 0.11
CA ILE A 387 -17.96 9.83 1.46
C ILE A 387 -19.28 9.47 2.13
N VAL A 388 -19.39 8.23 2.55
CA VAL A 388 -20.37 7.77 3.53
C VAL A 388 -19.63 7.15 4.69
N GLY A 389 -19.75 7.70 5.88
CA GLY A 389 -19.28 7.12 7.13
C GLY A 389 -20.38 6.31 7.78
N ALA A 390 -20.20 5.00 7.89
CA ALA A 390 -21.16 4.11 8.53
C ALA A 390 -20.87 4.04 10.04
N PRO A 391 -21.89 4.14 10.91
CA PRO A 391 -21.71 4.05 12.36
C PRO A 391 -21.35 2.62 12.78
N VAL A 392 -20.73 2.49 13.95
CA VAL A 392 -20.58 1.18 14.63
C VAL A 392 -21.93 0.62 15.03
N ASP A 393 -22.82 1.51 15.50
CA ASP A 393 -24.17 1.18 15.89
C ASP A 393 -25.13 2.35 15.61
N GLY A 394 -26.42 2.06 15.41
CA GLY A 394 -27.46 3.06 15.18
C GLY A 394 -27.72 3.39 13.72
N ASN A 395 -28.30 4.59 13.47
CA ASN A 395 -28.79 5.02 12.15
C ASN A 395 -28.34 6.46 11.81
N GLU A 396 -27.23 6.90 12.39
CA GLU A 396 -26.64 8.21 12.14
C GLU A 396 -25.41 8.05 11.25
N TYR A 397 -25.43 8.65 10.06
CA TYR A 397 -24.41 8.51 9.03
C TYR A 397 -23.69 9.85 8.80
N LEU A 398 -22.38 9.76 8.50
CA LEU A 398 -21.65 10.87 7.95
C LEU A 398 -21.77 10.84 6.42
N ILE A 399 -22.17 11.95 5.82
CA ILE A 399 -22.31 12.10 4.36
C ILE A 399 -21.41 13.23 3.92
N GLY A 400 -20.51 12.98 2.97
CA GLY A 400 -19.52 13.98 2.57
C GLY A 400 -19.29 14.09 1.07
N SER A 401 -18.86 15.28 0.67
CA SER A 401 -18.39 15.59 -0.68
C SER A 401 -16.95 16.11 -0.66
N CYS A 402 -16.18 15.71 -1.69
CA CYS A 402 -14.78 16.06 -1.85
C CYS A 402 -14.55 16.82 -3.16
N LYS A 403 -13.99 18.03 -3.07
CA LYS A 403 -13.75 18.88 -4.25
C LYS A 403 -12.30 19.35 -4.31
N TYR A 404 -11.52 18.71 -5.20
CA TYR A 404 -10.12 19.09 -5.45
C TYR A 404 -10.04 20.08 -6.63
N ARG A 405 -10.53 21.29 -6.41
CA ARG A 405 -10.50 22.39 -7.38
C ARG A 405 -10.16 23.70 -6.67
N ASN A 406 -9.75 24.72 -7.44
CA ASN A 406 -9.31 26.00 -6.86
C ASN A 406 -10.47 26.93 -6.54
N GLU A 407 -11.65 26.70 -7.14
CA GLU A 407 -12.85 27.49 -6.91
C GLU A 407 -13.44 27.19 -5.54
N LYS A 408 -13.98 28.21 -4.90
CA LYS A 408 -14.71 28.07 -3.64
C LYS A 408 -15.99 27.27 -3.84
N ILE A 409 -16.31 26.42 -2.87
CA ILE A 409 -17.54 25.63 -2.86
C ILE A 409 -18.67 26.44 -2.23
N GLY A 410 -19.82 26.41 -2.85
CA GLY A 410 -21.01 27.13 -2.42
C GLY A 410 -22.06 26.26 -1.72
N ILE A 411 -23.14 26.90 -1.25
CA ILE A 411 -24.24 26.28 -0.51
C ILE A 411 -24.95 25.17 -1.31
N GLU A 412 -24.94 25.28 -2.64
CA GLU A 412 -25.54 24.31 -3.58
C GLU A 412 -25.00 22.91 -3.41
N GLU A 413 -23.74 22.76 -2.95
CA GLU A 413 -23.15 21.45 -2.68
C GLU A 413 -23.78 20.79 -1.45
N LEU A 414 -24.07 21.56 -0.40
CA LEU A 414 -24.78 21.05 0.77
C LEU A 414 -26.22 20.63 0.42
N GLU A 415 -26.91 21.41 -0.39
CA GLU A 415 -28.24 21.05 -0.87
C GLU A 415 -28.24 19.77 -1.74
N LEU A 416 -27.18 19.59 -2.55
CA LEU A 416 -26.97 18.38 -3.33
C LEU A 416 -26.77 17.17 -2.42
N LEU A 417 -25.89 17.30 -1.41
CA LEU A 417 -25.65 16.23 -0.43
C LEU A 417 -26.91 15.83 0.32
N ARG A 418 -27.75 16.78 0.73
CA ARG A 418 -29.04 16.52 1.38
C ARG A 418 -29.97 15.70 0.50
N ARG A 419 -30.04 16.03 -0.79
CA ARG A 419 -30.83 15.24 -1.77
C ARG A 419 -30.28 13.83 -1.94
N TYR A 420 -28.96 13.67 -2.03
CA TYR A 420 -28.31 12.37 -2.21
C TYR A 420 -28.41 11.50 -0.94
N ALA A 421 -28.32 12.09 0.23
CA ALA A 421 -28.55 11.41 1.50
C ALA A 421 -29.95 10.80 1.60
N ALA A 422 -30.98 11.51 1.12
CA ALA A 422 -32.35 10.99 1.07
C ALA A 422 -32.50 9.81 0.09
N VAL A 423 -31.71 9.75 -0.99
CA VAL A 423 -31.67 8.60 -1.90
C VAL A 423 -30.93 7.42 -1.27
N PHE A 424 -29.83 7.69 -0.56
CA PHE A 424 -29.07 6.68 0.16
C PHE A 424 -29.91 5.97 1.22
N ARG A 425 -30.64 6.73 2.06
CA ARG A 425 -31.46 6.17 3.12
C ARG A 425 -32.57 7.11 3.55
N GLN A 426 -33.85 6.68 3.43
CA GLN A 426 -35.01 7.56 3.67
C GLN A 426 -35.17 8.00 5.13
N ASN A 427 -34.77 7.18 6.10
CA ASN A 427 -34.97 7.44 7.54
C ASN A 427 -33.64 7.57 8.31
N GLY A 428 -32.55 7.97 7.64
CA GLY A 428 -31.25 8.18 8.27
C GLY A 428 -31.17 9.55 8.96
N ILE A 429 -30.36 9.63 10.00
CA ILE A 429 -29.85 10.88 10.55
C ILE A 429 -28.52 11.14 9.89
N PHE A 430 -28.28 12.37 9.42
CA PHE A 430 -27.11 12.67 8.62
C PHE A 430 -26.31 13.82 9.20
N ARG A 431 -24.97 13.65 9.24
CA ARG A 431 -23.98 14.69 9.49
C ARG A 431 -23.26 14.99 8.19
N TYR A 432 -23.29 16.23 7.76
CA TYR A 432 -22.75 16.64 6.47
C TYR A 432 -21.32 17.17 6.62
N TYR A 433 -20.46 16.75 5.71
CA TYR A 433 -19.06 17.14 5.63
C TYR A 433 -18.72 17.58 4.21
N ILE A 434 -18.03 18.69 4.05
CA ILE A 434 -17.54 19.12 2.73
C ILE A 434 -16.05 19.40 2.83
N PHE A 435 -15.29 18.70 2.00
CA PHE A 435 -13.85 18.83 1.89
C PHE A 435 -13.52 19.60 0.62
N SER A 436 -12.69 20.64 0.73
CA SER A 436 -12.34 21.50 -0.40
C SER A 436 -10.88 21.91 -0.40
N LYS A 437 -10.25 21.90 -1.58
CA LYS A 437 -8.95 22.53 -1.78
C LYS A 437 -9.07 24.04 -1.88
N GLY A 438 -10.10 24.55 -2.58
CA GLY A 438 -10.29 25.98 -2.88
C GLY A 438 -11.02 26.78 -1.80
N GLY A 439 -11.41 26.13 -0.69
CA GLY A 439 -12.15 26.77 0.39
C GLY A 439 -13.64 26.93 0.08
N PHE A 440 -14.30 27.84 0.80
CA PHE A 440 -15.76 27.92 0.88
C PHE A 440 -16.26 29.34 0.67
N THR A 441 -17.49 29.47 0.15
CA THR A 441 -18.20 30.77 0.05
C THR A 441 -18.71 31.18 1.40
N GLN A 442 -19.04 32.47 1.55
CA GLN A 442 -19.58 33.03 2.79
C GLN A 442 -20.88 32.33 3.23
N ALA A 443 -21.78 32.04 2.28
CA ALA A 443 -23.05 31.37 2.57
C ALA A 443 -22.83 29.93 3.17
N LEU A 444 -21.82 29.23 2.72
CA LEU A 444 -21.51 27.89 3.24
C LEU A 444 -20.83 27.96 4.63
N LEU A 445 -20.01 28.99 4.88
CA LEU A 445 -19.45 29.27 6.22
C LEU A 445 -20.54 29.64 7.24
N GLU A 446 -21.57 30.37 6.82
CA GLU A 446 -22.72 30.68 7.66
C GLU A 446 -23.53 29.43 8.03
N ALA A 447 -23.71 28.49 7.09
CA ALA A 447 -24.32 27.19 7.36
C ALA A 447 -23.49 26.35 8.36
N GLU A 448 -22.17 26.42 8.32
CA GLU A 448 -21.31 25.80 9.31
C GLU A 448 -21.50 26.38 10.70
N MET A 449 -21.57 27.74 10.82
CA MET A 449 -21.84 28.40 12.09
C MET A 449 -23.20 28.02 12.69
N GLN A 450 -24.16 27.64 11.86
CA GLN A 450 -25.47 27.12 12.27
C GLN A 450 -25.46 25.63 12.62
N GLY A 451 -24.32 24.96 12.48
CA GLY A 451 -24.16 23.52 12.75
C GLY A 451 -24.76 22.60 11.70
N GLU A 452 -25.02 23.09 10.49
CA GLU A 452 -25.66 22.35 9.41
C GLU A 452 -24.66 21.48 8.64
N VAL A 453 -23.36 21.81 8.66
CA VAL A 453 -22.28 21.16 7.92
C VAL A 453 -20.95 21.37 8.65
N THR A 454 -20.02 20.46 8.47
CA THR A 454 -18.60 20.61 8.87
C THR A 454 -17.76 20.82 7.62
N LEU A 455 -16.93 21.85 7.62
CA LEU A 455 -16.11 22.25 6.49
C LEU A 455 -14.63 21.99 6.79
N LEU A 456 -13.95 21.35 5.87
CA LEU A 456 -12.53 21.00 6.00
C LEU A 456 -11.78 21.37 4.73
N THR A 457 -10.71 22.13 4.87
CA THR A 457 -9.81 22.45 3.77
C THR A 457 -8.76 21.34 3.57
N LEU A 458 -8.02 21.38 2.46
CA LEU A 458 -6.88 20.50 2.25
C LEU A 458 -5.83 20.67 3.36
N GLU A 459 -5.60 21.87 3.83
CA GLU A 459 -4.66 22.19 4.91
C GLU A 459 -5.09 21.57 6.25
N ASP A 460 -6.38 21.48 6.53
CA ASP A 460 -6.92 20.87 7.75
C ASP A 460 -6.66 19.36 7.81
N LEU A 461 -6.53 18.70 6.65
CA LEU A 461 -6.17 17.28 6.60
C LEU A 461 -4.75 17.03 7.14
N TYR A 462 -3.88 18.01 7.15
CA TYR A 462 -2.48 17.92 7.61
C TYR A 462 -2.26 18.42 9.04
N ARG A 463 -3.26 19.01 9.68
CA ARG A 463 -3.24 19.45 11.11
C ARG A 463 -3.76 18.34 12.03
#